data_c549b87cbbfc2b2d48e222af3e7352e3
#
_entry.id   c549b87cbbfc2b2d48e222af3e7352e3
#
_cell.length_a   1.000
_cell.length_b   1.000
_cell.length_c   1.000
_cell.angle_alpha   90.00
_cell.angle_beta   90.00
_cell.angle_gamma   90.00
#
_symmetry.space_group_name_H-M   'P 1'
#
loop_
_entity.id
_entity.type
_entity.pdbx_description
1 polymer ?
#
loop_
_entity_poly.entity_id
_entity_poly.type
_entity_poly.pdbx_seq_one_letter_code
_entity_poly.pdbx_strand_id
1 'polypeptide(L)'
;MAKQAHRRELLELKATQESVVKDLATHSTGTVVQPGTVLLTLVPKEETLRAEVWVSNEDIGFVRQGQPVKLKFAAFPFQKYGMVDGTVEYVSADSADNTTGNGNAPNDKAPARNQALLYKALVTLEAMHLSMDAQRFALSAGMQTNAEILLGTRSVMEYLLSPVRKAWHEAGRER
;
A
#
# COMPACT_ATOMS: atom_id res chain seq x y z
N MET A 1 -18.66 42.72 -18.21
CA MET A 1 -19.47 41.49 -18.11
C MET A 1 -18.63 40.22 -18.07
N ALA A 2 -17.51 40.09 -18.77
CA ALA A 2 -16.66 38.89 -18.76
C ALA A 2 -16.09 38.46 -17.37
N LYS A 3 -15.68 39.44 -16.55
CA LYS A 3 -15.17 39.18 -15.17
C LYS A 3 -16.19 38.55 -14.22
N GLN A 4 -17.47 38.84 -14.39
CA GLN A 4 -18.52 38.27 -13.53
C GLN A 4 -18.90 36.85 -13.97
N ALA A 5 -18.86 36.56 -15.27
CA ALA A 5 -19.05 35.21 -15.80
C ALA A 5 -17.94 34.28 -15.31
N HIS A 6 -16.69 34.71 -15.41
CA HIS A 6 -15.53 33.94 -14.94
C HIS A 6 -15.56 33.70 -13.40
N ARG A 7 -16.05 34.67 -12.60
CA ARG A 7 -16.25 34.46 -11.15
C ARG A 7 -17.33 33.44 -10.83
N ARG A 8 -18.39 33.36 -11.63
CA ARG A 8 -19.43 32.34 -11.44
C ARG A 8 -18.95 30.95 -11.79
N GLU A 9 -18.14 30.84 -12.82
CA GLU A 9 -17.56 29.57 -13.26
C GLU A 9 -16.58 28.99 -12.22
N LEU A 10 -15.82 29.84 -11.51
CA LEU A 10 -14.94 29.46 -10.42
C LEU A 10 -15.69 29.06 -9.12
N LEU A 11 -16.99 29.35 -9.01
CA LEU A 11 -17.82 28.98 -7.86
C LEU A 11 -18.55 27.64 -8.07
N GLU A 12 -18.55 27.10 -9.30
CA GLU A 12 -19.13 25.79 -9.60
C GLU A 12 -18.03 24.73 -9.56
N LEU A 13 -17.98 23.96 -8.48
CA LEU A 13 -17.01 22.86 -8.35
C LEU A 13 -17.53 21.64 -9.11
N LYS A 14 -16.82 21.27 -10.15
CA LYS A 14 -17.12 20.09 -10.97
C LYS A 14 -16.03 19.04 -10.78
N ALA A 15 -16.43 17.75 -10.75
CA ALA A 15 -15.48 16.65 -10.83
C ALA A 15 -14.80 16.69 -12.19
N THR A 16 -13.46 16.52 -12.21
CA THR A 16 -12.65 16.51 -13.43
C THR A 16 -12.77 15.20 -14.19
N GLN A 17 -13.21 14.14 -13.54
CA GLN A 17 -13.37 12.80 -14.10
C GLN A 17 -14.49 12.04 -13.39
N GLU A 18 -14.95 10.94 -13.97
CA GLU A 18 -15.94 10.06 -13.33
C GLU A 18 -15.39 9.51 -12.03
N SER A 19 -16.11 9.77 -10.94
CA SER A 19 -15.61 9.50 -9.57
C SER A 19 -16.76 9.10 -8.65
N VAL A 20 -16.43 8.36 -7.61
CA VAL A 20 -17.34 8.01 -6.52
C VAL A 20 -17.05 8.90 -5.31
N VAL A 21 -18.10 9.45 -4.70
CA VAL A 21 -17.97 10.23 -3.48
C VAL A 21 -17.61 9.29 -2.33
N LYS A 22 -16.43 9.49 -1.75
CA LYS A 22 -15.96 8.74 -0.58
C LYS A 22 -16.46 9.34 0.72
N ASP A 23 -16.38 10.65 0.82
CA ASP A 23 -16.74 11.38 2.02
C ASP A 23 -17.30 12.74 1.66
N LEU A 24 -18.31 13.19 2.39
CA LEU A 24 -18.97 14.48 2.25
C LEU A 24 -18.86 15.25 3.57
N ALA A 25 -17.93 16.19 3.64
CA ALA A 25 -17.67 16.98 4.84
C ALA A 25 -18.80 17.97 5.16
N THR A 26 -19.59 18.38 4.18
CA THR A 26 -20.68 19.36 4.33
C THR A 26 -22.01 18.71 3.98
N HIS A 27 -22.89 18.56 4.96
CA HIS A 27 -24.19 17.88 4.82
C HIS A 27 -25.38 18.85 4.66
N SER A 28 -25.16 20.16 4.80
CA SER A 28 -26.24 21.16 4.81
C SER A 28 -26.07 22.16 3.69
N THR A 29 -27.16 22.44 2.98
CA THR A 29 -27.23 23.54 2.03
C THR A 29 -27.23 24.90 2.74
N GLY A 30 -26.53 25.87 2.19
CA GLY A 30 -26.41 27.22 2.79
C GLY A 30 -25.27 27.36 3.80
N THR A 31 -24.46 26.35 4.01
CA THR A 31 -23.29 26.48 4.88
C THR A 31 -22.21 27.36 4.22
N VAL A 32 -21.71 28.33 4.97
CA VAL A 32 -20.61 29.19 4.54
C VAL A 32 -19.30 28.45 4.79
N VAL A 33 -18.52 28.24 3.74
CA VAL A 33 -17.22 27.56 3.81
C VAL A 33 -16.10 28.55 3.53
N GLN A 34 -14.97 28.36 4.19
CA GLN A 34 -13.79 29.18 3.96
C GLN A 34 -12.98 28.64 2.76
N PRO A 35 -12.24 29.49 2.04
CA PRO A 35 -11.32 29.04 1.00
C PRO A 35 -10.33 28.01 1.54
N GLY A 36 -10.16 26.88 0.82
CA GLY A 36 -9.28 25.78 1.25
C GLY A 36 -9.95 24.70 2.10
N THR A 37 -11.24 24.86 2.45
CA THR A 37 -11.98 23.79 3.17
C THR A 37 -12.32 22.65 2.23
N VAL A 38 -12.02 21.43 2.64
CA VAL A 38 -12.41 20.22 1.90
C VAL A 38 -13.91 20.03 2.05
N LEU A 39 -14.63 20.02 0.94
CA LEU A 39 -16.09 19.84 0.92
C LEU A 39 -16.50 18.39 0.73
N LEU A 40 -15.78 17.69 -0.14
CA LEU A 40 -16.00 16.29 -0.44
C LEU A 40 -14.70 15.65 -0.90
N THR A 41 -14.59 14.37 -0.70
CA THR A 41 -13.47 13.55 -1.20
C THR A 41 -14.00 12.62 -2.29
N LEU A 42 -13.36 12.67 -3.46
CA LEU A 42 -13.70 11.86 -4.62
C LEU A 42 -12.64 10.79 -4.83
N VAL A 43 -13.08 9.58 -5.17
CA VAL A 43 -12.20 8.49 -5.63
C VAL A 43 -12.50 8.25 -7.11
N PRO A 44 -11.51 8.37 -8.00
CA PRO A 44 -11.67 8.06 -9.41
C PRO A 44 -12.14 6.63 -9.63
N LYS A 45 -13.05 6.41 -10.58
CA LYS A 45 -13.63 5.09 -10.84
C LYS A 45 -12.72 4.20 -11.68
N GLU A 46 -11.92 4.81 -12.56
CA GLU A 46 -11.05 4.12 -13.51
C GLU A 46 -9.57 4.07 -13.08
N GLU A 47 -9.26 4.41 -11.82
CA GLU A 47 -7.89 4.38 -11.37
C GLU A 47 -7.44 2.93 -11.09
N THR A 48 -6.27 2.57 -11.60
CA THR A 48 -5.66 1.27 -11.30
C THR A 48 -5.38 1.16 -9.81
N LEU A 49 -5.92 0.10 -9.20
CA LEU A 49 -5.67 -0.16 -7.78
C LEU A 49 -4.20 -0.52 -7.56
N ARG A 50 -3.63 0.04 -6.51
CA ARG A 50 -2.30 -0.30 -6.02
C ARG A 50 -2.41 -0.78 -4.58
N ALA A 51 -1.67 -1.82 -4.25
CA ALA A 51 -1.57 -2.27 -2.87
C ALA A 51 -0.42 -1.55 -2.17
N GLU A 52 -0.71 -0.98 -1.02
CA GLU A 52 0.27 -0.39 -0.13
C GLU A 52 0.66 -1.42 0.92
N VAL A 53 1.93 -1.80 0.94
CA VAL A 53 2.47 -2.88 1.77
C VAL A 53 3.56 -2.34 2.67
N TRP A 54 3.55 -2.78 3.92
CA TRP A 54 4.58 -2.45 4.90
C TRP A 54 5.57 -3.61 5.04
N VAL A 55 6.82 -3.33 4.75
CA VAL A 55 7.93 -4.30 4.79
C VAL A 55 8.78 -4.04 6.02
N SER A 56 9.14 -5.08 6.74
CA SER A 56 10.00 -4.98 7.92
C SER A 56 11.42 -4.53 7.54
N ASN A 57 12.12 -3.91 8.50
CA ASN A 57 13.53 -3.55 8.31
C ASN A 57 14.44 -4.78 8.10
N GLU A 58 14.03 -5.95 8.55
CA GLU A 58 14.80 -7.20 8.37
C GLU A 58 14.71 -7.71 6.92
N ASP A 59 13.56 -7.47 6.27
CA ASP A 59 13.26 -7.99 4.94
C ASP A 59 13.56 -7.01 3.81
N ILE A 60 13.62 -5.70 4.11
CA ILE A 60 13.77 -4.64 3.10
C ILE A 60 15.02 -4.81 2.23
N GLY A 61 16.10 -5.37 2.79
CA GLY A 61 17.32 -5.63 2.06
C GLY A 61 17.17 -6.64 0.91
N PHE A 62 16.09 -7.43 0.94
CA PHE A 62 15.80 -8.46 -0.08
C PHE A 62 14.69 -8.06 -1.04
N VAL A 63 13.95 -6.98 -0.72
CA VAL A 63 12.85 -6.48 -1.56
C VAL A 63 13.39 -5.52 -2.61
N ARG A 64 13.04 -5.77 -3.87
CA ARG A 64 13.47 -4.95 -5.01
C ARG A 64 12.30 -4.66 -5.93
N GLN A 65 12.37 -3.54 -6.62
CA GLN A 65 11.44 -3.21 -7.70
C GLN A 65 11.45 -4.31 -8.79
N GLY A 66 10.29 -4.64 -9.30
CA GLY A 66 10.10 -5.67 -10.33
C GLY A 66 9.92 -7.10 -9.77
N GLN A 67 9.99 -7.31 -8.46
CA GLN A 67 9.74 -8.63 -7.88
C GLN A 67 8.26 -9.03 -7.96
N PRO A 68 7.96 -10.30 -8.27
CA PRO A 68 6.60 -10.81 -8.25
C PRO A 68 6.08 -10.94 -6.82
N VAL A 69 4.81 -10.59 -6.66
CA VAL A 69 4.10 -10.58 -5.37
C VAL A 69 2.78 -11.31 -5.52
N LYS A 70 2.40 -12.09 -4.53
CA LYS A 70 1.06 -12.66 -4.40
C LYS A 70 0.27 -11.93 -3.32
N LEU A 71 -0.88 -11.38 -3.70
CA LEU A 71 -1.73 -10.58 -2.82
C LEU A 71 -2.92 -11.43 -2.35
N LYS A 72 -3.10 -11.50 -1.04
CA LYS A 72 -4.22 -12.15 -0.37
C LYS A 72 -5.09 -11.07 0.25
N PHE A 73 -6.37 -11.07 -0.09
CA PHE A 73 -7.33 -10.10 0.42
C PHE A 73 -8.08 -10.67 1.62
N ALA A 74 -8.17 -9.90 2.71
CA ALA A 74 -8.88 -10.35 3.91
C ALA A 74 -10.39 -10.57 3.67
N ALA A 75 -10.97 -9.80 2.75
CA ALA A 75 -12.37 -9.94 2.36
C ALA A 75 -12.68 -11.24 1.59
N PHE A 76 -11.66 -11.86 0.97
CA PHE A 76 -11.80 -13.03 0.12
C PHE A 76 -10.84 -14.12 0.56
N PRO A 77 -11.30 -15.19 1.26
CA PRO A 77 -10.44 -16.30 1.66
C PRO A 77 -9.71 -16.91 0.47
N PHE A 78 -8.38 -16.89 0.50
CA PHE A 78 -7.52 -17.29 -0.63
C PHE A 78 -7.67 -18.76 -1.03
N GLN A 79 -8.09 -19.64 -0.10
CA GLN A 79 -8.35 -21.05 -0.40
C GLN A 79 -9.52 -21.22 -1.39
N LYS A 80 -10.45 -20.27 -1.40
CA LYS A 80 -11.66 -20.31 -2.22
C LYS A 80 -11.57 -19.42 -3.44
N TYR A 81 -11.05 -18.21 -3.26
CA TYR A 81 -11.03 -17.17 -4.30
C TYR A 81 -9.67 -17.03 -4.99
N GLY A 82 -8.63 -17.69 -4.48
CA GLY A 82 -7.28 -17.56 -4.99
C GLY A 82 -6.57 -16.29 -4.50
N MET A 83 -5.49 -15.97 -5.17
CA MET A 83 -4.64 -14.81 -4.91
C MET A 83 -4.53 -13.98 -6.18
N VAL A 84 -4.24 -12.70 -6.04
CA VAL A 84 -3.95 -11.81 -7.17
C VAL A 84 -2.45 -11.69 -7.31
N ASP A 85 -1.96 -11.89 -8.53
CA ASP A 85 -0.57 -11.64 -8.84
C ASP A 85 -0.34 -10.13 -9.01
N GLY A 86 0.84 -9.70 -8.64
CA GLY A 86 1.25 -8.31 -8.73
C GLY A 86 2.75 -8.17 -8.79
N THR A 87 3.22 -6.95 -8.97
CA THR A 87 4.64 -6.64 -9.09
C THR A 87 4.99 -5.45 -8.19
N VAL A 88 6.12 -5.51 -7.50
CA VAL A 88 6.63 -4.39 -6.72
C VAL A 88 6.97 -3.24 -7.67
N GLU A 89 6.21 -2.16 -7.59
CA GLU A 89 6.41 -0.95 -8.41
C GLU A 89 7.45 -0.02 -7.79
N TYR A 90 7.37 0.17 -6.48
CA TYR A 90 8.20 1.13 -5.76
C TYR A 90 8.46 0.65 -4.34
N VAL A 91 9.65 0.93 -3.85
CA VAL A 91 10.03 0.71 -2.44
C VAL A 91 10.54 2.04 -1.90
N SER A 92 10.01 2.46 -0.75
CA SER A 92 10.45 3.71 -0.11
C SER A 92 11.91 3.62 0.29
N ALA A 93 12.65 4.70 0.08
CA ALA A 93 14.04 4.81 0.51
C ALA A 93 14.18 5.10 2.02
N ASP A 94 13.08 5.44 2.69
CA ASP A 94 13.05 5.78 4.11
C ASP A 94 11.96 5.00 4.84
N SER A 95 12.23 4.71 6.10
CA SER A 95 11.28 4.05 6.99
C SER A 95 10.28 5.06 7.54
N ALA A 96 9.01 4.69 7.56
CA ALA A 96 7.98 5.43 8.25
C ALA A 96 7.79 4.85 9.65
N ASP A 97 7.77 5.72 10.66
CA ASP A 97 7.29 5.35 11.96
C ASP A 97 5.79 5.06 11.86
N ASN A 98 5.37 3.91 12.32
CA ASN A 98 3.97 3.48 12.28
C ASN A 98 3.12 4.24 13.32
N THR A 99 3.33 5.54 13.42
CA THR A 99 2.45 6.47 14.11
C THR A 99 1.32 6.81 13.19
N THR A 100 0.36 5.91 13.07
CA THR A 100 -0.93 6.19 12.43
C THR A 100 -1.53 7.41 13.10
N GLY A 101 -1.53 8.51 12.33
CA GLY A 101 -2.16 9.77 12.55
C GLY A 101 -3.09 9.92 13.74
N ASN A 102 -2.62 10.61 14.72
CA ASN A 102 -3.42 11.64 15.39
C ASN A 102 -2.43 12.67 15.96
N GLY A 103 -2.13 13.66 15.15
CA GLY A 103 -1.31 14.79 15.56
C GLY A 103 -2.06 15.64 16.59
N ASN A 104 -2.11 15.21 17.83
CA ASN A 104 -2.35 16.02 19.01
C ASN A 104 -2.21 15.12 20.27
N ALA A 105 -0.99 14.77 20.62
CA ALA A 105 -0.70 14.37 21.97
C ALA A 105 0.54 15.17 22.45
N PRO A 106 0.40 16.01 23.49
CA PRO A 106 1.53 16.70 24.07
C PRO A 106 2.39 15.71 24.88
N ASN A 107 3.69 15.72 24.56
CA ASN A 107 4.81 15.40 25.43
C ASN A 107 4.52 14.45 26.61
N ASP A 108 4.46 13.15 26.38
CA ASP A 108 4.77 12.20 27.41
C ASP A 108 5.95 11.33 26.95
N LYS A 109 7.06 11.50 27.65
CA LYS A 109 8.27 10.67 27.55
C LYS A 109 7.95 9.24 27.98
N ALA A 110 7.24 8.50 27.14
CA ALA A 110 7.19 7.06 27.28
C ALA A 110 8.51 6.49 26.73
N PRO A 111 9.15 5.51 27.42
CA PRO A 111 10.38 4.91 26.92
C PRO A 111 10.10 4.31 25.54
N ALA A 112 11.00 4.58 24.59
CA ALA A 112 10.95 4.08 23.23
C ALA A 112 10.78 2.54 23.27
N ARG A 113 9.52 2.08 23.23
CA ARG A 113 9.22 0.70 22.85
C ARG A 113 9.74 0.57 21.44
N ASN A 114 10.52 -0.48 21.18
CA ASN A 114 11.03 -0.85 19.87
C ASN A 114 9.92 -0.67 18.82
N GLN A 115 9.83 0.51 18.24
CA GLN A 115 8.95 0.77 17.11
C GLN A 115 9.62 0.07 15.94
N ALA A 116 8.96 -0.96 15.43
CA ALA A 116 9.44 -1.64 14.25
C ALA A 116 9.46 -0.64 13.10
N LEU A 117 10.65 -0.36 12.60
CA LEU A 117 10.81 0.47 11.41
C LEU A 117 10.23 -0.29 10.22
N LEU A 118 9.26 0.33 9.56
CA LEU A 118 8.56 -0.25 8.42
C LEU A 118 8.82 0.59 7.18
N TYR A 119 9.08 -0.08 6.09
CA TYR A 119 9.26 0.55 4.78
C TYR A 119 8.00 0.37 3.94
N LYS A 120 7.56 1.44 3.33
CA LYS A 120 6.41 1.42 2.44
C LYS A 120 6.81 0.89 1.07
N ALA A 121 6.11 -0.11 0.58
CA ALA A 121 6.22 -0.59 -0.78
C ALA A 121 4.87 -0.45 -1.50
N LEU A 122 4.90 -0.08 -2.77
CA LEU A 122 3.74 -0.04 -3.65
C LEU A 122 3.81 -1.22 -4.60
N VAL A 123 2.71 -1.95 -4.68
CA VAL A 123 2.56 -3.11 -5.55
C VAL A 123 1.44 -2.84 -6.54
N THR A 124 1.75 -2.99 -7.81
CA THR A 124 0.75 -2.92 -8.89
C THR A 124 0.08 -4.27 -9.04
N LEU A 125 -1.25 -4.29 -9.10
CA LEU A 125 -2.04 -5.50 -9.28
C LEU A 125 -2.15 -5.82 -10.77
N GLU A 126 -2.00 -7.09 -11.15
CA GLU A 126 -2.21 -7.55 -12.52
C GLU A 126 -3.70 -7.73 -12.86
N ALA A 127 -4.54 -7.98 -11.86
CA ALA A 127 -5.97 -8.11 -12.04
C ALA A 127 -6.73 -7.32 -10.96
N MET A 128 -7.81 -6.64 -11.38
CA MET A 128 -8.70 -5.89 -10.49
C MET A 128 -9.90 -6.71 -10.02
N HIS A 129 -9.90 -8.00 -10.28
CA HIS A 129 -10.98 -8.90 -9.89
C HIS A 129 -10.44 -10.30 -9.57
N LEU A 130 -11.11 -10.96 -8.67
CA LEU A 130 -10.94 -12.39 -8.40
C LEU A 130 -12.01 -13.16 -9.17
N SER A 131 -11.69 -14.33 -9.71
CA SER A 131 -12.61 -15.18 -10.45
C SER A 131 -12.85 -16.47 -9.68
N MET A 132 -14.11 -16.85 -9.50
CA MET A 132 -14.49 -18.15 -8.93
C MET A 132 -15.76 -18.64 -9.61
N ASP A 133 -15.75 -19.87 -10.15
CA ASP A 133 -16.93 -20.53 -10.76
C ASP A 133 -17.72 -19.63 -11.71
N ALA A 134 -17.02 -18.95 -12.65
CA ALA A 134 -17.58 -17.99 -13.61
C ALA A 134 -18.10 -16.66 -13.00
N GLN A 135 -18.01 -16.46 -11.70
CA GLN A 135 -18.31 -15.17 -11.06
C GLN A 135 -17.06 -14.35 -10.89
N ARG A 136 -17.17 -13.04 -11.14
CA ARG A 136 -16.11 -12.07 -10.95
C ARG A 136 -16.41 -11.20 -9.74
N PHE A 137 -15.45 -11.12 -8.84
CA PHE A 137 -15.51 -10.30 -7.63
C PHE A 137 -14.57 -9.13 -7.78
N ALA A 138 -15.11 -7.93 -7.94
CA ALA A 138 -14.31 -6.74 -8.10
C ALA A 138 -13.58 -6.38 -6.79
N LEU A 139 -12.32 -6.01 -6.91
CA LEU A 139 -11.55 -5.44 -5.82
C LEU A 139 -11.87 -3.94 -5.69
N SER A 140 -11.94 -3.48 -4.46
CA SER A 140 -12.25 -2.08 -4.15
C SER A 140 -11.14 -1.43 -3.34
N ALA A 141 -10.95 -0.13 -3.51
CA ALA A 141 -10.04 0.64 -2.70
C ALA A 141 -10.40 0.53 -1.20
N GLY A 142 -9.37 0.48 -0.35
CA GLY A 142 -9.54 0.33 1.09
C GLY A 142 -9.67 -1.11 1.60
N MET A 143 -9.61 -2.11 0.73
CA MET A 143 -9.55 -3.51 1.16
C MET A 143 -8.19 -3.81 1.80
N GLN A 144 -8.22 -4.51 2.94
CA GLN A 144 -7.02 -4.97 3.58
C GLN A 144 -6.42 -6.14 2.80
N THR A 145 -5.12 -6.05 2.51
CA THR A 145 -4.38 -7.09 1.79
C THR A 145 -3.12 -7.49 2.54
N ASN A 146 -2.72 -8.75 2.36
CA ASN A 146 -1.45 -9.29 2.81
C ASN A 146 -0.64 -9.71 1.58
N ALA A 147 0.61 -9.24 1.49
CA ALA A 147 1.48 -9.48 0.35
C ALA A 147 2.56 -10.51 0.67
N GLU A 148 2.69 -11.49 -0.19
CA GLU A 148 3.78 -12.47 -0.18
C GLU A 148 4.75 -12.13 -1.31
N ILE A 149 5.87 -11.51 -0.96
CA ILE A 149 6.90 -11.11 -1.92
C ILE A 149 7.85 -12.29 -2.13
N LEU A 150 8.08 -12.70 -3.36
CA LEU A 150 9.01 -13.77 -3.69
C LEU A 150 10.46 -13.24 -3.62
N LEU A 151 11.12 -13.50 -2.51
CA LEU A 151 12.49 -13.01 -2.25
C LEU A 151 13.57 -13.78 -3.04
N GLY A 152 13.20 -14.82 -3.78
CA GLY A 152 14.08 -15.62 -4.60
C GLY A 152 13.96 -17.12 -4.31
N THR A 153 14.55 -17.93 -5.20
CA THR A 153 14.63 -19.37 -5.04
C THR A 153 16.03 -19.73 -4.55
N ARG A 154 16.12 -20.43 -3.43
CA ARG A 154 17.38 -21.03 -2.99
C ARG A 154 17.46 -22.45 -3.55
N SER A 155 18.59 -22.79 -4.15
CA SER A 155 18.81 -24.16 -4.60
C SER A 155 18.92 -25.10 -3.38
N VAL A 156 18.28 -26.27 -3.47
CA VAL A 156 18.37 -27.32 -2.44
C VAL A 156 19.84 -27.73 -2.21
N MET A 157 20.65 -27.68 -3.27
CA MET A 157 22.10 -27.95 -3.20
C MET A 157 22.84 -26.92 -2.34
N GLU A 158 22.43 -25.65 -2.38
CA GLU A 158 23.05 -24.59 -1.58
C GLU A 158 22.70 -24.77 -0.09
N TYR A 159 21.49 -25.24 0.20
CA TYR A 159 21.07 -25.56 1.57
C TYR A 159 21.86 -26.75 2.13
N LEU A 160 22.07 -27.80 1.36
CA LEU A 160 22.84 -29.00 1.75
C LEU A 160 24.35 -28.73 1.88
N LEU A 161 24.90 -27.83 1.06
CA LEU A 161 26.33 -27.49 1.08
C LEU A 161 26.64 -26.34 2.08
N SER A 162 25.65 -25.63 2.59
CA SER A 162 25.83 -24.53 3.54
C SER A 162 26.61 -24.93 4.81
N PRO A 163 26.30 -26.06 5.52
CA PRO A 163 27.07 -26.49 6.69
C PRO A 163 28.51 -26.86 6.37
N VAL A 164 28.74 -27.47 5.19
CA VAL A 164 30.08 -27.86 4.76
C VAL A 164 30.96 -26.64 4.46
N ARG A 165 30.40 -25.62 3.81
CA ARG A 165 31.10 -24.35 3.54
C ARG A 165 31.42 -23.60 4.84
N LYS A 166 30.52 -23.64 5.84
CA LYS A 166 30.75 -23.02 7.13
C LYS A 166 31.88 -23.70 7.90
N ALA A 167 31.89 -25.05 7.93
CA ALA A 167 32.95 -25.83 8.57
C ALA A 167 34.33 -25.61 7.90
N TRP A 168 34.37 -25.44 6.59
CA TRP A 168 35.62 -25.17 5.87
C TRP A 168 36.13 -23.73 6.12
N HIS A 169 35.25 -22.76 6.27
CA HIS A 169 35.66 -21.39 6.61
C HIS A 169 36.14 -21.26 8.05
N GLU A 170 35.57 -22.03 8.99
CA GLU A 170 36.00 -22.08 10.37
C GLU A 170 37.34 -22.81 10.55
N ALA A 171 37.52 -23.92 9.86
CA ALA A 171 38.79 -24.68 9.89
C ALA A 171 39.97 -23.90 9.30
N GLY A 172 39.74 -22.96 8.37
CA GLY A 172 40.79 -22.11 7.79
C GLY A 172 41.19 -20.89 8.63
N ARG A 173 40.53 -20.67 9.77
CA ARG A 173 40.73 -19.49 10.61
C ARG A 173 41.46 -19.76 11.94
N GLU A 174 41.79 -21.02 12.22
CA GLU A 174 42.67 -21.39 13.33
C GLU A 174 44.15 -21.27 12.90
N ARG A 175 44.65 -20.04 12.85
CA ARG A 175 46.05 -19.67 12.97
C ARG A 175 46.19 -18.32 13.60
#